data_1d07137683ceb6596824f9830aced242
#
_entry.id   1d07137683ceb6596824f9830aced242
#
_cell.length_a   1.000
_cell.length_b   1.000
_cell.length_c   1.000
_cell.angle_alpha   90.00
_cell.angle_beta   90.00
_cell.angle_gamma   90.00
#
_symmetry.space_group_name_H-M   'P 1'
#
loop_
_entity.id
_entity.type
_entity.pdbx_description
1 polymer ?
#
loop_
_entity_poly.entity_id
_entity_poly.type
_entity_poly.pdbx_seq_one_letter_code
_entity_poly.pdbx_strand_id
1 'polypeptide(L)'
;MQKKIPQRQCMGCRERKAKREMIRVVRRTDGNVSLDFGGKMNGRGAYICPDSECLKKVQKSKALERSLEIPIPDEVFERLSKEMEAGNNG
;
A
#
# COMPACT_ATOMS: atom_id res chain seq x y z
N MET A 1 23.62 21.29 0.30
CA MET A 1 23.24 20.01 -0.27
C MET A 1 21.77 19.73 -0.07
N GLN A 2 21.10 19.46 -1.15
CA GLN A 2 19.68 19.16 -1.07
C GLN A 2 19.47 17.69 -0.75
N LYS A 3 18.64 17.45 0.26
CA LYS A 3 18.21 16.09 0.54
C LYS A 3 17.10 15.72 -0.42
N LYS A 4 17.32 14.65 -1.15
CA LYS A 4 16.25 14.13 -2.01
C LYS A 4 15.21 13.43 -1.15
N ILE A 5 13.97 13.83 -1.30
CA ILE A 5 12.86 13.15 -0.65
C ILE A 5 12.66 11.81 -1.36
N PRO A 6 12.67 10.69 -0.64
CA PRO A 6 12.44 9.39 -1.29
C PRO A 6 11.08 9.37 -1.97
N GLN A 7 11.08 8.94 -3.22
CA GLN A 7 9.86 8.82 -3.99
C GLN A 7 9.58 7.35 -4.25
N ARG A 8 8.30 7.02 -4.29
CA ARG A 8 7.84 5.68 -4.60
C ARG A 8 6.77 5.75 -5.68
N GLN A 9 6.62 4.68 -6.41
CA GLN A 9 5.60 4.60 -7.44
C GLN A 9 4.35 3.91 -6.88
N CYS A 10 3.19 4.54 -7.09
CA CYS A 10 1.93 3.93 -6.73
C CYS A 10 1.67 2.72 -7.62
N MET A 11 1.34 1.59 -7.04
CA MET A 11 1.07 0.37 -7.79
C MET A 11 -0.25 0.42 -8.54
N GLY A 12 -1.13 1.36 -8.19
CA GLY A 12 -2.42 1.54 -8.86
C GLY A 12 -2.35 2.50 -10.03
N CYS A 13 -2.08 3.78 -9.76
CA CYS A 13 -2.06 4.80 -10.79
C CYS A 13 -0.69 4.97 -11.46
N ARG A 14 0.33 4.39 -10.89
CA ARG A 14 1.71 4.42 -11.38
C ARG A 14 2.38 5.79 -11.35
N GLU A 15 1.80 6.73 -10.64
CA GLU A 15 2.43 8.02 -10.42
C GLU A 15 3.49 7.91 -9.34
N ARG A 16 4.52 8.72 -9.48
CA ARG A 16 5.57 8.81 -8.45
C ARG A 16 5.23 9.95 -7.51
N LYS A 17 5.29 9.64 -6.23
CA LYS A 17 4.99 10.61 -5.17
C LYS A 17 5.96 10.44 -4.03
N ALA A 18 6.05 11.45 -3.17
CA ALA A 18 6.86 11.33 -1.97
C ALA A 18 6.32 10.20 -1.10
N LYS A 19 7.23 9.44 -0.50
CA LYS A 19 6.88 8.30 0.34
C LYS A 19 5.82 8.66 1.41
N ARG A 20 5.94 9.84 2.00
CA ARG A 20 5.02 10.30 3.04
C ARG A 20 3.61 10.61 2.53
N GLU A 21 3.47 10.77 1.23
CA GLU A 21 2.16 11.02 0.61
C GLU A 21 1.46 9.74 0.20
N MET A 22 2.07 8.61 0.50
CA MET A 22 1.56 7.31 0.10
C MET A 22 1.39 6.43 1.32
N ILE A 23 0.66 5.34 1.13
CA ILE A 23 0.52 4.34 2.16
C ILE A 23 1.23 3.07 1.71
N ARG A 24 1.85 2.38 2.65
CA ARG A 24 2.58 1.15 2.37
C ARG A 24 1.70 -0.04 2.72
N VAL A 25 1.56 -0.95 1.77
CA VAL A 25 0.88 -2.24 2.01
C VAL A 25 1.97 -3.28 2.24
N VAL A 26 1.93 -3.96 3.35
CA VAL A 26 3.01 -4.87 3.77
C VAL A 26 2.50 -6.29 3.90
N ARG A 27 3.27 -7.21 3.35
CA ARG A 27 3.15 -8.63 3.67
C ARG A 27 4.03 -8.87 4.88
N ARG A 28 3.38 -9.09 6.02
CA ARG A 28 4.11 -9.28 7.28
C ARG A 28 4.84 -10.62 7.28
N THR A 29 5.76 -10.77 8.21
CA THR A 29 6.53 -12.00 8.34
C THR A 29 5.67 -13.21 8.67
N ASP A 30 4.49 -12.98 9.27
CA ASP A 30 3.53 -14.05 9.55
C ASP A 30 2.62 -14.38 8.36
N GLY A 31 2.82 -13.72 7.23
CA GLY A 31 2.04 -13.96 6.01
C GLY A 31 0.78 -13.10 5.86
N ASN A 32 0.45 -12.30 6.86
CA ASN A 32 -0.71 -11.42 6.78
C ASN A 32 -0.37 -10.13 6.03
N VAL A 33 -1.37 -9.59 5.34
CA VAL A 33 -1.24 -8.33 4.62
C VAL A 33 -1.91 -7.24 5.42
N SER A 34 -1.21 -6.13 5.63
CA SER A 34 -1.70 -5.02 6.45
C SER A 34 -1.23 -3.69 5.89
N LEU A 35 -1.91 -2.61 6.28
CA LEU A 35 -1.45 -1.27 5.97
C LEU A 35 -0.43 -0.85 7.02
N ASP A 36 0.60 -0.17 6.56
CA ASP A 36 1.67 0.32 7.43
C ASP A 36 1.74 1.84 7.31
N PHE A 37 1.05 2.52 8.22
CA PHE A 37 0.99 3.98 8.22
C PHE A 37 2.30 4.61 8.69
N GLY A 38 3.04 3.94 9.52
CA GLY A 38 4.28 4.46 10.07
C GLY A 38 5.54 4.08 9.31
N GLY A 39 5.43 3.15 8.38
CA GLY A 39 6.56 2.68 7.60
C GLY A 39 7.55 1.83 8.39
N LYS A 40 7.12 1.26 9.52
CA LYS A 40 8.02 0.54 10.42
C LYS A 40 7.81 -0.96 10.46
N MET A 41 6.79 -1.47 9.78
CA MET A 41 6.53 -2.90 9.78
C MET A 41 7.58 -3.66 9.00
N ASN A 42 8.00 -4.78 9.54
CA ASN A 42 8.91 -5.68 8.83
C ASN A 42 8.13 -6.50 7.82
N GLY A 43 8.72 -6.66 6.65
CA GLY A 43 8.12 -7.47 5.61
C GLY A 43 8.27 -6.81 4.25
N ARG A 44 7.76 -7.50 3.24
CA ARG A 44 7.78 -7.00 1.87
C ARG A 44 6.65 -6.00 1.68
N GLY A 45 6.95 -4.84 1.12
CA GLY A 45 5.97 -3.78 0.99
C GLY A 45 5.87 -3.20 -0.40
N ALA A 46 4.71 -2.62 -0.68
CA ALA A 46 4.46 -1.88 -1.90
C ALA A 46 3.67 -0.62 -1.53
N TYR A 47 3.82 0.41 -2.35
CA TYR A 47 3.20 1.71 -2.07
C TYR A 47 2.01 1.96 -2.98
N ILE A 48 0.98 2.56 -2.43
CA ILE A 48 -0.19 3.04 -3.19
C ILE A 48 -0.60 4.40 -2.64
N CYS A 49 -1.34 5.16 -3.44
CA CYS A 49 -1.94 6.38 -2.95
C CYS A 49 -2.95 6.05 -1.84
N PRO A 50 -3.09 6.92 -0.83
CA PRO A 50 -4.01 6.67 0.27
C PRO A 50 -5.45 6.97 -0.13
N ASP A 51 -5.93 6.37 -1.21
CA ASP A 51 -7.30 6.54 -1.65
C ASP A 51 -7.85 5.21 -2.17
N SER A 52 -9.16 5.08 -2.10
CA SER A 52 -9.85 3.85 -2.46
C SER A 52 -9.76 3.55 -3.97
N GLU A 53 -9.58 4.58 -4.80
CA GLU A 53 -9.45 4.40 -6.23
C GLU A 53 -8.20 3.59 -6.59
N CYS A 54 -7.07 3.95 -6.01
CA CYS A 54 -5.83 3.23 -6.24
C CYS A 54 -5.88 1.82 -5.65
N LEU A 55 -6.54 1.66 -4.50
CA LEU A 55 -6.73 0.34 -3.92
C LEU A 55 -7.54 -0.57 -4.85
N LYS A 56 -8.62 -0.03 -5.43
CA LYS A 56 -9.41 -0.78 -6.40
C LYS A 56 -8.61 -1.13 -7.66
N LYS A 57 -7.77 -0.21 -8.11
CA LYS A 57 -6.92 -0.47 -9.28
C LYS A 57 -5.96 -1.62 -9.04
N VAL A 58 -5.32 -1.66 -7.87
CA VAL A 58 -4.38 -2.75 -7.56
C VAL A 58 -5.12 -4.07 -7.34
N GLN A 59 -6.36 -4.02 -6.87
CA GLN A 59 -7.19 -5.21 -6.74
C GLN A 59 -7.51 -5.80 -8.12
N LYS A 60 -7.92 -4.96 -9.06
CA LYS A 60 -8.23 -5.38 -10.42
C LYS A 60 -7.03 -5.93 -11.18
N SER A 61 -5.90 -5.22 -11.09
CA SER A 61 -4.70 -5.59 -11.83
C SER A 61 -3.88 -6.68 -11.14
N LYS A 62 -4.20 -6.98 -9.90
CA LYS A 62 -3.45 -7.91 -9.05
C LYS A 62 -1.99 -7.48 -8.87
N ALA A 63 -1.75 -6.18 -8.96
CA ALA A 63 -0.40 -5.64 -8.83
C ALA A 63 0.21 -5.89 -7.46
N LEU A 64 -0.58 -5.76 -6.39
CA LEU A 64 -0.10 -6.03 -5.04
C LEU A 64 0.24 -7.51 -4.87
N GLU A 65 -0.59 -8.40 -5.38
CA GLU A 65 -0.35 -9.83 -5.28
C GLU A 65 0.95 -10.22 -5.96
N ARG A 66 1.22 -9.64 -7.11
CA ARG A 66 2.49 -9.88 -7.81
C ARG A 66 3.67 -9.28 -7.08
N SER A 67 3.51 -8.07 -6.56
CA SER A 67 4.59 -7.39 -5.85
C SER A 67 4.92 -8.05 -4.53
N LEU A 68 3.90 -8.47 -3.78
CA LEU A 68 4.07 -9.08 -2.47
C LEU A 68 4.22 -10.60 -2.54
N GLU A 69 4.03 -11.17 -3.72
CA GLU A 69 4.17 -12.62 -3.96
C GLU A 69 3.27 -13.46 -3.07
N ILE A 70 2.05 -12.97 -2.84
CA ILE A 70 1.06 -13.68 -2.03
C ILE A 70 -0.33 -13.39 -2.58
N PRO A 71 -1.23 -14.38 -2.61
CA PRO A 71 -2.61 -14.10 -3.01
C PRO A 71 -3.31 -13.25 -1.97
N ILE A 72 -4.12 -12.30 -2.43
CA ILE A 72 -4.86 -11.40 -1.53
C ILE A 72 -6.35 -11.55 -1.85
N PRO A 73 -7.11 -12.23 -0.99
CA PRO A 73 -8.56 -12.39 -1.20
C PRO A 73 -9.30 -11.06 -1.14
N ASP A 74 -10.48 -11.00 -1.75
CA ASP A 74 -11.28 -9.79 -1.77
C ASP A 74 -11.63 -9.28 -0.37
N GLU A 75 -11.86 -10.18 0.57
CA GLU A 75 -12.16 -9.80 1.95
C GLU A 75 -11.00 -9.05 2.60
N VAL A 76 -9.76 -9.36 2.22
CA VAL A 76 -8.59 -8.63 2.70
C VAL A 76 -8.59 -7.21 2.12
N PHE A 77 -8.91 -7.07 0.84
CA PHE A 77 -9.03 -5.75 0.22
C PHE A 77 -10.12 -4.90 0.89
N GLU A 78 -11.23 -5.51 1.26
CA GLU A 78 -12.28 -4.81 2.00
C GLU A 78 -11.78 -4.31 3.36
N ARG A 79 -11.04 -5.14 4.06
CA ARG A 79 -10.44 -4.75 5.34
C ARG A 79 -9.44 -3.61 5.15
N LEU A 80 -8.58 -3.71 4.12
CA LEU A 80 -7.60 -2.66 3.83
C LEU A 80 -8.29 -1.34 3.50
N SER A 81 -9.38 -1.40 2.76
CA SER A 81 -10.16 -0.20 2.43
C SER A 81 -10.70 0.48 3.68
N LYS A 82 -11.24 -0.29 4.62
CA LYS A 82 -11.73 0.25 5.87
C LYS A 82 -10.63 0.85 6.73
N GLU A 83 -9.49 0.16 6.80
CA GLU A 83 -8.33 0.66 7.55
C GLU A 83 -7.80 1.96 6.94
N MET A 84 -7.80 2.04 5.61
CA MET A 84 -7.36 3.23 4.91
C MET A 84 -8.25 4.43 5.23
N GLU A 85 -9.56 4.23 5.22
CA GLU A 85 -10.51 5.28 5.55
C GLU A 85 -10.33 5.76 7.00
N ALA A 86 -10.18 4.81 7.92
CA ALA A 86 -9.97 5.13 9.33
C ALA A 86 -8.65 5.88 9.54
N GLY A 87 -7.61 5.48 8.85
CA GLY A 87 -6.31 6.13 8.95
C GLY A 87 -6.30 7.54 8.39
N ASN A 88 -7.10 7.80 7.36
CA ASN A 88 -7.18 9.13 6.75
C ASN A 88 -7.97 10.12 7.58
N ASN A 89 -8.75 9.64 8.53
CA ASN A 89 -9.55 10.49 9.41
C ASN A 89 -8.80 10.90 10.68
N GLY A 90 -7.61 10.38 10.86
CA GLY A 90 -6.82 10.64 12.05
C GLY A 90 -5.98 11.88 12.03
#